data_a1781dd95deee71628c736a2ccfbb182
#
_entry.id   a1781dd95deee71628c736a2ccfbb182
#
_cell.length_a   1.000
_cell.length_b   1.000
_cell.length_c   1.000
_cell.angle_alpha   90.00
_cell.angle_beta   90.00
_cell.angle_gamma   90.00
#
_symmetry.space_group_name_H-M   'P 1'
#
loop_
_entity.id
_entity.type
_entity.pdbx_description
1 polymer ?
#
loop_
_entity_poly.entity_id
_entity_poly.type
_entity_poly.pdbx_seq_one_letter_code
_entity_poly.pdbx_strand_id
1 'polypeptide(L)'
;MKVSKQEIEAVTALSPEERYGYFIKRICDWEQVWVLFEDDCIVLNEAKNGKLYVLLFPFEDFASHYATNTKGMQTTSYRSFDIHKFVETIMKKLQANNVSNALVF
;
A
#
# COMPACT_ATOMS: atom_id res chain seq x y z
N MET A 1 -7.96 -10.40 9.21
CA MET A 1 -8.31 -9.46 10.29
C MET A 1 -9.04 -8.26 9.73
N LYS A 2 -10.09 -7.84 10.39
CA LYS A 2 -10.82 -6.63 10.00
C LYS A 2 -10.42 -5.46 10.91
N VAL A 3 -10.24 -4.31 10.29
CA VAL A 3 -9.89 -3.07 11.00
C VAL A 3 -11.13 -2.21 11.08
N SER A 4 -11.39 -1.64 12.25
CA SER A 4 -12.56 -0.79 12.43
C SER A 4 -12.41 0.53 11.68
N LYS A 5 -13.54 1.15 11.31
CA LYS A 5 -13.55 2.46 10.68
C LYS A 5 -12.85 3.50 11.56
N GLN A 6 -13.04 3.41 12.87
CA GLN A 6 -12.41 4.31 13.83
C GLN A 6 -10.89 4.18 13.81
N GLU A 7 -10.37 2.96 13.71
CA GLU A 7 -8.92 2.74 13.62
C GLU A 7 -8.36 3.31 12.32
N ILE A 8 -9.07 3.11 11.19
CA ILE A 8 -8.65 3.66 9.91
C ILE A 8 -8.57 5.18 9.97
N GLU A 9 -9.60 5.83 10.52
CA GLU A 9 -9.63 7.28 10.66
C GLU A 9 -8.50 7.78 11.56
N ALA A 10 -8.26 7.10 12.69
CA ALA A 10 -7.21 7.47 13.61
C ALA A 10 -5.82 7.36 12.96
N VAL A 11 -5.57 6.28 12.22
CA VAL A 11 -4.28 6.07 11.57
C VAL A 11 -4.05 7.07 10.43
N THR A 12 -5.10 7.37 9.66
CA THR A 12 -4.95 8.34 8.56
C THR A 12 -4.71 9.76 9.08
N ALA A 13 -5.07 10.05 10.32
CA ALA A 13 -4.82 11.33 10.96
C ALA A 13 -3.41 11.43 11.56
N LEU A 14 -2.67 10.33 11.65
CA LEU A 14 -1.31 10.34 12.17
C LEU A 14 -0.35 11.06 11.22
N SER A 15 0.78 11.52 11.76
CA SER A 15 1.86 12.05 10.94
C SER A 15 2.42 10.93 10.04
N PRO A 16 3.11 11.27 8.93
CA PRO A 16 3.73 10.26 8.08
C PRO A 16 4.68 9.32 8.83
N GLU A 17 5.44 9.86 9.79
CA GLU A 17 6.37 9.06 10.58
C GLU A 17 5.64 8.08 11.50
N GLU A 18 4.55 8.51 12.12
CA GLU A 18 3.74 7.66 12.98
C GLU A 18 3.00 6.59 12.16
N ARG A 19 2.52 6.93 10.98
CA ARG A 19 1.90 5.95 10.08
C ARG A 19 2.90 4.90 9.62
N TYR A 20 4.12 5.32 9.36
CA TYR A 20 5.18 4.37 8.99
C TYR A 20 5.45 3.38 10.12
N GLY A 21 5.54 3.86 11.36
CA GLY A 21 5.70 3.00 12.52
C GLY A 21 4.56 2.00 12.69
N TYR A 22 3.32 2.46 12.53
CA TYR A 22 2.14 1.61 12.56
C TYR A 22 2.23 0.53 11.47
N PHE A 23 2.57 0.92 10.25
CA PHE A 23 2.69 0.00 9.12
C PHE A 23 3.73 -1.09 9.41
N ILE A 24 4.91 -0.70 9.83
CA ILE A 24 6.00 -1.66 10.12
C ILE A 24 5.57 -2.67 11.16
N LYS A 25 4.95 -2.19 12.24
CA LYS A 25 4.48 -3.08 13.31
C LYS A 25 3.47 -4.10 12.79
N ARG A 26 2.52 -3.66 11.96
CA ARG A 26 1.46 -4.53 11.47
C ARG A 26 1.97 -5.54 10.45
N ILE A 27 2.84 -5.17 9.55
CA ILE A 27 3.39 -6.12 8.59
C ILE A 27 4.32 -7.14 9.27
N CYS A 28 5.00 -6.75 10.34
CA CYS A 28 5.80 -7.70 11.13
C CYS A 28 4.91 -8.72 11.84
N ASP A 29 3.76 -8.28 12.37
CA ASP A 29 2.84 -9.14 13.09
C ASP A 29 2.11 -10.12 12.15
N TRP A 30 1.71 -9.66 10.96
CA TRP A 30 0.87 -10.43 10.05
C TRP A 30 1.61 -10.98 8.84
N GLU A 31 2.85 -10.53 8.63
CA GLU A 31 3.72 -10.94 7.51
C GLU A 31 3.07 -10.76 6.14
N GLN A 32 2.17 -9.79 6.02
CA GLN A 32 1.46 -9.50 4.79
C GLN A 32 1.50 -8.01 4.47
N VAL A 33 1.52 -7.70 3.17
CA VAL A 33 1.37 -6.34 2.66
C VAL A 33 0.31 -6.35 1.57
N TRP A 34 -0.51 -5.30 1.52
CA TRP A 34 -1.59 -5.17 0.53
C TRP A 34 -1.22 -4.14 -0.51
N VAL A 35 -1.58 -4.42 -1.76
CA VAL A 35 -1.26 -3.58 -2.92
C VAL A 35 -2.49 -3.45 -3.80
N LEU A 36 -2.67 -2.29 -4.42
CA LEU A 36 -3.78 -2.06 -5.36
C LEU A 36 -3.46 -2.59 -6.74
N PHE A 37 -4.46 -3.17 -7.40
CA PHE A 37 -4.35 -3.71 -8.76
C PHE A 37 -5.46 -3.17 -9.64
N GLU A 38 -5.13 -2.98 -10.92
CA GLU A 38 -6.09 -2.68 -11.95
C GLU A 38 -5.74 -3.52 -13.18
N ASP A 39 -6.71 -4.32 -13.68
CA ASP A 39 -6.51 -5.21 -14.83
C ASP A 39 -5.29 -6.12 -14.68
N ASP A 40 -5.13 -6.71 -13.50
CA ASP A 40 -4.02 -7.59 -13.13
C ASP A 40 -2.64 -6.91 -13.12
N CYS A 41 -2.61 -5.57 -13.18
CA CYS A 41 -1.38 -4.80 -13.07
C CYS A 41 -1.35 -4.01 -11.77
N ILE A 42 -0.18 -3.88 -11.16
CA ILE A 42 0.00 -3.08 -9.96
C ILE A 42 -0.25 -1.61 -10.31
N VAL A 43 -1.08 -0.94 -9.49
CA VAL A 43 -1.34 0.49 -9.65
C VAL A 43 -0.11 1.27 -9.21
N LEU A 44 0.42 2.10 -10.11
CA LEU A 44 1.55 2.97 -9.83
C LEU A 44 1.07 4.42 -9.83
N ASN A 45 1.60 5.21 -8.94
CA ASN A 45 1.34 6.64 -8.87
C ASN A 45 2.58 7.42 -9.28
N GLU A 46 2.37 8.60 -9.85
CA GLU A 46 3.45 9.47 -10.27
C GLU A 46 3.56 10.65 -9.33
N ALA A 47 4.77 10.87 -8.80
CA ALA A 47 5.06 12.02 -7.97
C ALA A 47 5.32 13.27 -8.84
N LYS A 48 5.32 14.45 -8.20
CA LYS A 48 5.54 15.72 -8.92
C LYS A 48 6.85 15.77 -9.68
N ASN A 49 7.85 15.02 -9.24
CA ASN A 49 9.16 14.96 -9.90
C ASN A 49 9.21 13.93 -11.03
N GLY A 50 8.09 13.33 -11.40
CA GLY A 50 8.01 12.31 -12.45
C GLY A 50 8.38 10.90 -12.02
N LYS A 51 8.76 10.70 -10.77
CA LYS A 51 9.11 9.37 -10.28
C LYS A 51 7.86 8.56 -9.98
N LEU A 52 7.91 7.28 -10.33
CA LEU A 52 6.82 6.35 -10.04
C LEU A 52 7.01 5.72 -8.67
N TYR A 53 5.89 5.47 -7.98
CA TYR A 53 5.91 4.79 -6.70
C TYR A 53 4.68 3.89 -6.55
N VAL A 54 4.81 2.87 -5.67
CA VAL A 54 3.72 1.95 -5.35
C VAL A 54 3.22 2.24 -3.94
N LEU A 55 1.90 2.13 -3.75
CA LEU A 55 1.29 2.32 -2.43
C LEU A 55 1.22 0.97 -1.72
N LEU A 56 1.63 0.94 -0.46
CA LEU A 56 1.60 -0.25 0.39
C LEU A 56 0.66 -0.02 1.57
N PHE A 57 -0.15 -1.03 1.87
CA PHE A 57 -1.14 -0.97 2.95
C PHE A 57 -0.93 -2.13 3.91
N PRO A 58 -1.11 -1.91 5.22
CA PRO A 58 -0.91 -2.97 6.21
C PRO A 58 -2.07 -3.97 6.27
N PHE A 59 -3.29 -3.55 5.92
CA PHE A 59 -4.48 -4.38 5.94
C PHE A 59 -5.36 -4.11 4.72
N GLU A 60 -6.18 -5.09 4.36
CA GLU A 60 -7.15 -4.96 3.27
C GLU A 60 -8.06 -3.75 3.44
N ASP A 61 -8.53 -3.52 4.66
CA ASP A 61 -9.47 -2.43 4.93
C ASP A 61 -8.87 -1.06 4.64
N PHE A 62 -7.56 -0.88 4.83
CA PHE A 62 -6.89 0.36 4.47
C PHE A 62 -6.83 0.55 2.96
N ALA A 63 -6.53 -0.52 2.22
CA ALA A 63 -6.50 -0.47 0.76
C ALA A 63 -7.90 -0.16 0.20
N SER A 64 -8.92 -0.81 0.74
CA SER A 64 -10.31 -0.58 0.36
C SER A 64 -10.74 0.85 0.65
N HIS A 65 -10.40 1.37 1.83
CA HIS A 65 -10.72 2.75 2.22
C HIS A 65 -10.08 3.76 1.25
N TYR A 66 -8.82 3.56 0.93
CA TYR A 66 -8.12 4.43 -0.02
C TYR A 66 -8.77 4.39 -1.40
N ALA A 67 -9.04 3.19 -1.91
CA ALA A 67 -9.64 3.03 -3.23
C ALA A 67 -11.04 3.66 -3.30
N THR A 68 -11.84 3.48 -2.25
CA THR A 68 -13.20 4.02 -2.19
C THR A 68 -13.21 5.56 -2.15
N ASN A 69 -12.24 6.15 -1.47
CA ASN A 69 -12.20 7.60 -1.24
C ASN A 69 -11.30 8.35 -2.22
N THR A 70 -10.70 7.67 -3.18
CA THR A 70 -9.82 8.31 -4.16
C THR A 70 -10.49 8.30 -5.53
N LYS A 71 -10.64 9.49 -6.10
CA LYS A 71 -11.27 9.64 -7.41
C LYS A 71 -10.51 8.84 -8.48
N GLY A 72 -11.25 8.05 -9.25
CA GLY A 72 -10.68 7.24 -10.33
C GLY A 72 -10.19 5.87 -9.89
N MET A 73 -10.31 5.53 -8.60
CA MET A 73 -9.83 4.26 -8.08
C MET A 73 -10.93 3.34 -7.53
N GLN A 74 -12.19 3.66 -7.77
CA GLN A 74 -13.31 2.87 -7.25
C GLN A 74 -13.40 1.47 -7.86
N THR A 75 -12.77 1.25 -9.02
CA THR A 75 -12.78 -0.03 -9.71
C THR A 75 -11.52 -0.86 -9.48
N THR A 76 -10.59 -0.36 -8.67
CA THR A 76 -9.37 -1.11 -8.37
C THR A 76 -9.67 -2.28 -7.43
N SER A 77 -8.94 -3.36 -7.61
CA SER A 77 -8.92 -4.46 -6.67
C SER A 77 -7.68 -4.37 -5.79
N TYR A 78 -7.60 -5.20 -4.77
CA TYR A 78 -6.44 -5.21 -3.88
C TYR A 78 -6.09 -6.65 -3.54
N ARG A 79 -4.78 -6.93 -3.45
CA ARG A 79 -4.26 -8.27 -3.18
C ARG A 79 -3.19 -8.20 -2.11
N SER A 80 -3.09 -9.26 -1.32
CA SER A 80 -2.05 -9.38 -0.32
C SER A 80 -0.89 -10.22 -0.85
N PHE A 81 0.28 -9.93 -0.33
CA PHE A 81 1.49 -10.70 -0.59
C PHE A 81 2.18 -11.00 0.72
N ASP A 82 2.83 -12.17 0.80
CA ASP A 82 3.78 -12.44 1.86
C ASP A 82 4.89 -11.38 1.79
N ILE A 83 5.19 -10.75 2.91
CA ILE A 83 6.13 -9.62 2.93
C ILE A 83 7.53 -10.02 2.43
N HIS A 84 7.99 -11.21 2.74
CA HIS A 84 9.31 -11.69 2.30
C HIS A 84 9.33 -11.89 0.80
N LYS A 85 8.28 -12.50 0.25
CA LYS A 85 8.12 -12.72 -1.18
C LYS A 85 8.00 -11.40 -1.94
N PHE A 86 7.28 -10.45 -1.37
CA PHE A 86 7.11 -9.14 -1.97
C PHE A 86 8.46 -8.43 -2.11
N VAL A 87 9.25 -8.41 -1.03
CA VAL A 87 10.55 -7.75 -1.04
C VAL A 87 11.52 -8.45 -2.01
N GLU A 88 11.56 -9.78 -1.98
CA GLU A 88 12.52 -10.54 -2.79
C GLU A 88 12.20 -10.56 -4.27
N THR A 89 10.93 -10.47 -4.65
CA THR A 89 10.51 -10.66 -6.04
C THR A 89 9.93 -9.38 -6.64
N ILE A 90 8.85 -8.88 -6.05
CA ILE A 90 8.08 -7.79 -6.66
C ILE A 90 8.83 -6.47 -6.57
N MET A 91 9.42 -6.16 -5.43
CA MET A 91 10.20 -4.92 -5.29
C MET A 91 11.37 -4.85 -6.25
N LYS A 92 12.04 -5.99 -6.48
CA LYS A 92 13.16 -6.04 -7.44
C LYS A 92 12.68 -5.77 -8.86
N LYS A 93 11.52 -6.32 -9.25
CA LYS A 93 10.93 -6.06 -10.57
C LYS A 93 10.53 -4.60 -10.72
N LEU A 94 9.95 -4.01 -9.68
CA LEU A 94 9.55 -2.60 -9.72
C LEU A 94 10.78 -1.70 -9.87
N GLN A 95 11.85 -1.98 -9.14
CA GLN A 95 13.10 -1.22 -9.25
C GLN A 95 13.70 -1.33 -10.64
N ALA A 96 13.66 -2.51 -11.26
CA ALA A 96 14.15 -2.71 -12.62
C ALA A 96 13.35 -1.91 -13.65
N ASN A 97 12.09 -1.55 -13.33
CA ASN A 97 11.23 -0.74 -14.19
C ASN A 97 11.17 0.73 -13.76
N ASN A 98 12.19 1.20 -13.05
CA ASN A 98 12.32 2.58 -12.59
C ASN A 98 11.29 3.01 -11.53
N VAL A 99 10.69 2.05 -10.84
CA VAL A 99 9.85 2.33 -9.68
C VAL A 99 10.76 2.30 -8.46
N SER A 100 11.23 3.46 -8.04
CA SER A 100 12.28 3.56 -7.03
C SER A 100 11.79 3.65 -5.60
N ASN A 101 10.51 3.94 -5.39
CA ASN A 101 9.98 4.19 -4.06
C ASN A 101 8.68 3.45 -3.79
N ALA A 102 8.50 3.03 -2.54
CA ALA A 102 7.23 2.56 -2.02
C ALA A 102 6.71 3.60 -1.03
N LEU A 103 5.47 4.01 -1.19
CA LEU A 103 4.84 4.93 -0.25
C LEU A 103 3.97 4.12 0.70
N VAL A 104 4.25 4.25 1.99
CA VAL A 104 3.49 3.59 3.04
C VAL A 104 2.28 4.46 3.39
N PHE A 105 1.13 3.87 3.29
CA PHE A 105 -0.11 4.53 3.64
C PHE A 105 -0.53 4.22 5.06
#